data_da1e385b376c604bcea1c6a71f3f4932
#
_entry.id   da1e385b376c604bcea1c6a71f3f4932
#
_cell.length_a   1.000
_cell.length_b   1.000
_cell.length_c   1.000
_cell.angle_alpha   90.00
_cell.angle_beta   90.00
_cell.angle_gamma   90.00
#
_symmetry.space_group_name_H-M   'P 1'
#
loop_
_entity.id
_entity.type
_entity.pdbx_description
1 polymer ?
#
loop_
_entity_poly.entity_id
_entity_poly.type
_entity_poly.pdbx_seq_one_letter_code
_entity_poly.pdbx_strand_id
1 'polypeptide(L)'
;MTTQSTARRVAQTDPRTQITDAPGRSRLQSSSQSAVRRVVPPWCVLVVEVIALAALVVIAVTDAVWWIAAVVAVLMAVWFIPFGAHPAAQRVRERLTFRMSHDRRRRRAQTVPQPFDITTSDGAQFGFRWDGDALVSMLEIAESPEALTILEPGATVDAVCIPVRVLAESLRQFDITLAAIDIHISGSRSRGNSRVAAVYDEVLGPLPAIAHRSVWLTVRLDPTLCPDAVTRRGGGSTGILKTAVTGTRRVANRLREQGFDVRSLTAAEITRSITHLSDGIAPDSVEETWDCCRSGQMFLRSYGLGQPILTSVGLDRLWTVPTHTTTLALSLRATEHPDLIRATGIVRFATIAQPARVGIDGLSPLGGHQLDALVGSLPLPRPQADGVHPTFGSPADFGEIRLPASGCGQLIGADPHGRAVALPIFGPTIDRVEIAGSLHLVQQVVLRAIALGARVLVSSRRPAHWQQMVSAVENNNLLWVAEFDRGAMHAGAEANYSVMVFDGTTPRPVNTGVTSLNVYPIGAPVSDSADVTLTQLNRDTDTVRVTTRSGAVAVEMVAGDDEMTYVGASYDLD
;
A
#
# COMPACT_ATOMS: atom_id res chain seq x y z
N MET A 1 20.59 69.04 -16.13
CA MET A 1 19.25 69.34 -15.59
C MET A 1 18.65 68.04 -15.13
N THR A 2 18.53 67.94 -13.88
CA THR A 2 18.19 66.79 -13.02
C THR A 2 16.71 66.44 -13.11
N THR A 3 16.38 65.19 -13.34
CA THR A 3 15.03 64.67 -13.12
C THR A 3 15.11 63.53 -12.10
N GLN A 4 14.59 63.82 -10.91
CA GLN A 4 14.44 62.94 -9.78
C GLN A 4 13.35 61.88 -10.06
N SER A 5 13.70 60.64 -9.92
CA SER A 5 12.77 59.50 -9.88
C SER A 5 12.28 59.31 -8.45
N THR A 6 10.99 59.50 -8.27
CA THR A 6 10.28 59.31 -6.99
C THR A 6 9.98 57.82 -6.81
N ALA A 7 10.77 57.14 -6.01
CA ALA A 7 10.49 55.79 -5.56
C ALA A 7 9.32 55.78 -4.57
N ARG A 8 8.21 55.19 -4.99
CA ARG A 8 7.01 54.95 -4.17
C ARG A 8 7.29 53.77 -3.24
N ARG A 9 7.46 54.02 -1.95
CA ARG A 9 7.48 53.00 -0.89
C ARG A 9 6.14 52.29 -0.87
N VAL A 10 6.14 51.00 -1.21
CA VAL A 10 5.04 50.10 -0.94
C VAL A 10 5.18 49.67 0.53
N ALA A 11 4.15 49.97 1.29
CA ALA A 11 4.05 49.61 2.71
C ALA A 11 4.13 48.08 2.86
N GLN A 12 5.09 47.61 3.64
CA GLN A 12 5.13 46.27 4.17
C GLN A 12 3.95 46.08 5.14
N THR A 13 2.95 45.36 4.70
CA THR A 13 1.89 44.83 5.56
C THR A 13 2.41 43.58 6.22
N ASP A 14 2.54 43.64 7.52
CA ASP A 14 2.96 42.56 8.43
C ASP A 14 1.94 41.41 8.37
N PRO A 15 2.29 40.16 7.97
CA PRO A 15 1.36 39.06 7.99
C PRO A 15 1.41 38.36 9.37
N ARG A 16 1.03 39.06 10.43
CA ARG A 16 0.63 38.44 11.69
C ARG A 16 -0.89 38.31 11.75
N THR A 17 -1.47 37.58 10.82
CA THR A 17 -2.80 37.01 11.04
C THR A 17 -2.60 35.61 11.59
N GLN A 18 -2.97 35.46 12.82
CA GLN A 18 -2.99 34.24 13.61
C GLN A 18 -3.77 33.16 12.86
N ILE A 19 -3.07 32.16 12.37
CA ILE A 19 -3.68 30.84 12.09
C ILE A 19 -3.67 30.12 13.43
N THR A 20 -4.68 30.33 14.23
CA THR A 20 -5.08 29.50 15.34
C THR A 20 -5.93 28.36 14.80
N ASP A 21 -5.27 27.36 14.22
CA ASP A 21 -5.79 26.02 14.21
C ASP A 21 -4.59 25.09 14.45
N ALA A 22 -4.45 24.74 15.72
CA ALA A 22 -3.58 23.63 16.11
C ALA A 22 -4.08 22.37 15.41
N PRO A 23 -3.20 21.57 14.75
CA PRO A 23 -3.60 20.32 14.16
C PRO A 23 -4.29 19.48 15.21
N GLY A 24 -5.51 19.04 14.93
CA GLY A 24 -6.37 18.28 15.84
C GLY A 24 -5.56 17.13 16.44
N ARG A 25 -5.39 17.15 17.76
CA ARG A 25 -4.81 16.02 18.47
C ARG A 25 -5.73 14.83 18.23
N SER A 26 -5.25 13.81 17.53
CA SER A 26 -6.01 12.59 17.34
C SER A 26 -6.46 12.10 18.73
N ARG A 27 -7.77 11.90 18.92
CA ARG A 27 -8.36 11.40 20.17
C ARG A 27 -8.07 9.92 20.40
N LEU A 28 -7.42 9.28 19.46
CA LEU A 28 -6.97 7.90 19.57
C LEU A 28 -6.02 7.74 20.76
N GLN A 29 -6.26 6.72 21.58
CA GLN A 29 -5.47 6.43 22.76
C GLN A 29 -4.57 5.22 22.51
N SER A 30 -3.26 5.38 22.72
CA SER A 30 -2.32 4.27 22.70
C SER A 30 -2.31 3.58 24.07
N SER A 31 -2.28 2.26 24.09
CA SER A 31 -2.08 1.48 25.31
C SER A 31 -0.74 1.77 26.01
N SER A 32 0.20 2.41 25.32
CA SER A 32 1.51 2.77 25.91
C SER A 32 1.46 4.00 26.80
N GLN A 33 0.40 4.82 26.78
CA GLN A 33 0.26 6.00 27.65
C GLN A 33 -0.37 5.70 29.02
N SER A 34 -1.02 4.54 29.17
CA SER A 34 -1.44 4.10 30.50
C SER A 34 -0.26 3.52 31.26
N ALA A 35 0.41 4.38 32.03
CA ALA A 35 1.43 4.07 33.02
C ALA A 35 2.61 3.23 32.49
N VAL A 36 3.69 3.90 32.18
CA VAL A 36 5.04 3.38 32.37
C VAL A 36 5.26 3.12 33.88
N ARG A 37 4.48 2.23 34.47
CA ARG A 37 4.98 1.35 35.50
C ARG A 37 5.89 0.37 34.74
N ARG A 38 7.19 0.66 34.78
CA ARG A 38 8.24 -0.31 34.46
C ARG A 38 8.11 -1.44 35.48
N VAL A 39 7.12 -2.31 35.25
CA VAL A 39 7.01 -3.57 35.97
C VAL A 39 8.15 -4.41 35.43
N VAL A 40 9.22 -4.49 36.21
CA VAL A 40 10.30 -5.46 35.95
C VAL A 40 9.62 -6.80 35.84
N PRO A 41 9.71 -7.51 34.70
CA PRO A 41 9.00 -8.78 34.53
C PRO A 41 9.43 -9.75 35.65
N PRO A 42 8.52 -10.52 36.26
CA PRO A 42 8.83 -11.37 37.42
C PRO A 42 9.95 -12.38 37.16
N TRP A 43 10.14 -12.80 35.89
CA TRP A 43 11.27 -13.66 35.51
C TRP A 43 12.63 -12.95 35.59
N CYS A 44 12.72 -11.62 35.45
CA CYS A 44 13.97 -10.86 35.68
C CYS A 44 14.38 -10.93 37.15
N VAL A 45 13.41 -10.88 38.04
CA VAL A 45 13.65 -11.03 39.49
C VAL A 45 14.16 -12.46 39.77
N LEU A 46 13.53 -13.47 39.19
CA LEU A 46 13.95 -14.89 39.32
C LEU A 46 15.39 -15.11 38.81
N VAL A 47 15.75 -14.55 37.66
CA VAL A 47 17.12 -14.65 37.12
C VAL A 47 18.13 -13.97 38.05
N VAL A 48 17.79 -12.80 38.59
CA VAL A 48 18.63 -12.09 39.56
C VAL A 48 18.81 -12.92 40.85
N GLU A 49 17.73 -13.52 41.34
CA GLU A 49 17.80 -14.41 42.52
C GLU A 49 18.68 -15.66 42.28
N VAL A 50 18.56 -16.30 41.10
CA VAL A 50 19.39 -17.45 40.73
C VAL A 50 20.87 -17.07 40.61
N ILE A 51 21.17 -15.93 39.97
CA ILE A 51 22.55 -15.42 39.84
C ILE A 51 23.11 -15.07 41.23
N ALA A 52 22.32 -14.39 42.11
CA ALA A 52 22.71 -14.07 43.45
C ALA A 52 22.97 -15.32 44.32
N LEU A 53 22.11 -16.32 44.18
CA LEU A 53 22.26 -17.60 44.88
C LEU A 53 23.53 -18.34 44.41
N ALA A 54 23.77 -18.40 43.10
CA ALA A 54 24.97 -19.00 42.52
C ALA A 54 26.24 -18.29 42.98
N ALA A 55 26.21 -16.94 43.01
CA ALA A 55 27.32 -16.15 43.55
C ALA A 55 27.59 -16.43 45.02
N LEU A 56 26.54 -16.57 45.84
CA LEU A 56 26.63 -16.86 47.25
C LEU A 56 27.22 -18.25 47.50
N VAL A 57 26.85 -19.27 46.67
CA VAL A 57 27.45 -20.58 46.71
C VAL A 57 28.93 -20.58 46.34
N VAL A 58 29.32 -19.80 45.32
CA VAL A 58 30.72 -19.65 44.90
C VAL A 58 31.54 -18.96 46.01
N ILE A 59 30.99 -17.93 46.64
CA ILE A 59 31.61 -17.22 47.78
C ILE A 59 31.79 -18.19 48.95
N ALA A 60 30.83 -19.06 49.22
CA ALA A 60 30.90 -20.02 50.33
C ALA A 60 31.93 -21.15 50.11
N VAL A 61 32.27 -21.44 48.84
CA VAL A 61 33.22 -22.51 48.46
C VAL A 61 34.64 -21.97 48.22
N THR A 62 34.79 -20.68 47.87
CA THR A 62 36.09 -20.07 47.56
C THR A 62 36.27 -18.81 48.37
N ASP A 63 37.36 -18.67 49.17
CA ASP A 63 37.65 -17.52 50.01
C ASP A 63 37.87 -16.16 49.28
N ALA A 64 37.50 -16.09 47.99
CA ALA A 64 37.70 -14.97 47.10
C ALA A 64 36.46 -14.05 47.06
N VAL A 65 36.13 -13.40 48.16
CA VAL A 65 34.80 -12.81 48.44
C VAL A 65 34.49 -11.51 47.69
N TRP A 66 35.41 -10.60 47.53
CA TRP A 66 35.05 -9.24 47.11
C TRP A 66 35.00 -9.00 45.59
N TRP A 67 35.91 -9.62 44.83
CA TRP A 67 35.92 -9.40 43.37
C TRP A 67 34.81 -10.18 42.67
N ILE A 68 34.37 -11.34 43.21
CA ILE A 68 33.21 -12.08 42.70
C ILE A 68 31.93 -11.27 42.90
N ALA A 69 31.77 -10.68 44.11
CA ALA A 69 30.63 -9.77 44.35
C ALA A 69 30.65 -8.56 43.41
N ALA A 70 31.82 -8.00 43.14
CA ALA A 70 31.96 -6.89 42.16
C ALA A 70 31.59 -7.32 40.71
N VAL A 71 32.06 -8.47 40.27
CA VAL A 71 31.71 -9.02 38.92
C VAL A 71 30.22 -9.29 38.83
N VAL A 72 29.59 -9.89 39.83
CA VAL A 72 28.14 -10.13 39.83
C VAL A 72 27.35 -8.82 39.84
N ALA A 73 27.77 -7.84 40.62
CA ALA A 73 27.15 -6.51 40.63
C ALA A 73 27.25 -5.82 39.27
N VAL A 74 28.41 -5.89 38.62
CA VAL A 74 28.62 -5.34 37.26
C VAL A 74 27.75 -6.07 36.24
N LEU A 75 27.69 -7.41 36.28
CA LEU A 75 26.83 -8.20 35.40
C LEU A 75 25.34 -7.87 35.59
N MET A 76 24.92 -7.69 36.86
CA MET A 76 23.55 -7.27 37.14
C MET A 76 23.28 -5.83 36.67
N ALA A 77 24.22 -4.91 36.89
CA ALA A 77 24.08 -3.55 36.38
C ALA A 77 23.96 -3.49 34.85
N VAL A 78 24.84 -4.24 34.14
CA VAL A 78 24.80 -4.36 32.68
C VAL A 78 23.49 -5.01 32.21
N TRP A 79 22.93 -5.95 32.94
CA TRP A 79 21.67 -6.62 32.63
C TRP A 79 20.47 -5.67 32.66
N PHE A 80 20.52 -4.66 33.52
CA PHE A 80 19.46 -3.63 33.66
C PHE A 80 19.71 -2.36 32.85
N ILE A 81 20.87 -2.19 32.17
CA ILE A 81 21.14 -1.02 31.34
C ILE A 81 20.09 -0.94 30.24
N PRO A 82 19.31 0.16 30.14
CA PRO A 82 18.37 0.35 29.06
C PRO A 82 19.11 0.73 27.77
N PHE A 83 19.30 -0.22 26.87
CA PHE A 83 19.75 0.07 25.51
C PHE A 83 18.53 0.34 24.62
N GLY A 84 18.09 1.60 24.53
CA GLY A 84 16.86 1.99 23.83
C GLY A 84 15.59 1.69 24.63
N ALA A 85 14.51 1.23 23.99
CA ALA A 85 13.21 1.03 24.63
C ALA A 85 13.14 -0.17 25.60
N HIS A 86 14.09 -1.14 25.52
CA HIS A 86 14.04 -2.39 26.27
C HIS A 86 15.38 -2.70 26.98
N PRO A 87 15.36 -3.29 28.19
CA PRO A 87 16.56 -3.73 28.87
C PRO A 87 17.29 -4.86 28.11
N ALA A 88 18.61 -4.94 28.27
CA ALA A 88 19.46 -5.93 27.60
C ALA A 88 18.98 -7.38 27.82
N ALA A 89 18.50 -7.70 29.01
CA ALA A 89 17.91 -8.98 29.37
C ALA A 89 16.72 -9.38 28.47
N GLN A 90 15.83 -8.44 28.17
CA GLN A 90 14.68 -8.69 27.32
C GLN A 90 15.11 -9.00 25.88
N ARG A 91 16.11 -8.30 25.35
CA ARG A 91 16.67 -8.56 24.01
C ARG A 91 17.31 -9.94 23.89
N VAL A 92 18.06 -10.36 24.92
CA VAL A 92 18.66 -11.70 24.94
C VAL A 92 17.57 -12.77 24.96
N ARG A 93 16.55 -12.60 25.81
CA ARG A 93 15.39 -13.52 25.85
C ARG A 93 14.66 -13.57 24.50
N GLU A 94 14.37 -12.44 23.90
CA GLU A 94 13.71 -12.36 22.59
C GLU A 94 14.52 -13.09 21.51
N ARG A 95 15.85 -12.91 21.50
CA ARG A 95 16.74 -13.65 20.56
C ARG A 95 16.79 -15.15 20.84
N LEU A 96 16.79 -15.55 22.09
CA LEU A 96 16.74 -16.98 22.45
C LEU A 96 15.38 -17.58 22.08
N THR A 97 14.30 -16.89 22.41
CA THR A 97 12.94 -17.30 22.05
C THR A 97 12.77 -17.37 20.53
N PHE A 98 13.35 -16.43 19.79
CA PHE A 98 13.36 -16.45 18.33
C PHE A 98 14.01 -17.74 17.79
N ARG A 99 15.20 -18.10 18.29
CA ARG A 99 15.89 -19.32 17.86
C ARG A 99 15.12 -20.60 18.22
N MET A 100 14.51 -20.63 19.42
CA MET A 100 13.80 -21.84 19.92
C MET A 100 12.40 -22.00 19.33
N SER A 101 11.74 -20.93 18.88
CA SER A 101 10.36 -20.97 18.40
C SER A 101 10.23 -20.99 16.88
N HIS A 102 11.33 -20.93 16.14
CA HIS A 102 11.35 -20.87 14.67
C HIS A 102 10.51 -21.98 14.02
N ASP A 103 10.75 -23.24 14.43
CA ASP A 103 10.03 -24.39 13.86
C ASP A 103 8.52 -24.38 14.18
N ARG A 104 8.14 -23.90 15.37
CA ARG A 104 6.72 -23.79 15.76
C ARG A 104 5.98 -22.76 14.93
N ARG A 105 6.62 -21.59 14.67
CA ARG A 105 6.04 -20.52 13.84
C ARG A 105 5.88 -20.99 12.41
N ARG A 106 6.87 -21.66 11.85
CA ARG A 106 6.83 -22.20 10.50
C ARG A 106 5.71 -23.24 10.33
N ARG A 107 5.51 -24.14 11.30
CA ARG A 107 4.41 -25.11 11.28
C ARG A 107 3.04 -24.45 11.33
N ARG A 108 2.86 -23.36 12.09
CA ARG A 108 1.62 -22.59 12.15
C ARG A 108 1.28 -21.93 10.81
N ALA A 109 2.27 -21.44 10.08
CA ALA A 109 2.09 -20.84 8.76
C ALA A 109 1.64 -21.87 7.70
N GLN A 110 1.89 -23.18 7.92
CA GLN A 110 1.55 -24.24 6.97
C GLN A 110 0.09 -24.72 7.07
N THR A 111 -0.57 -24.51 8.20
CA THR A 111 -1.92 -25.05 8.44
C THR A 111 -2.97 -24.00 8.14
N VAL A 112 -3.25 -23.76 6.85
CA VAL A 112 -4.29 -22.83 6.41
C VAL A 112 -5.49 -23.63 5.89
N PRO A 113 -6.68 -23.51 6.53
CA PRO A 113 -7.90 -24.15 6.04
C PRO A 113 -8.25 -23.69 4.63
N GLN A 114 -8.71 -24.61 3.80
CA GLN A 114 -9.12 -24.30 2.43
C GLN A 114 -10.39 -23.45 2.44
N PRO A 115 -10.49 -22.42 1.59
CA PRO A 115 -11.72 -21.68 1.42
C PRO A 115 -12.75 -22.52 0.65
N PHE A 116 -14.04 -22.24 0.86
CA PHE A 116 -15.17 -22.90 0.22
C PHE A 116 -16.23 -21.87 -0.21
N ASP A 117 -17.02 -22.21 -1.22
CA ASP A 117 -18.04 -21.34 -1.77
C ASP A 117 -19.44 -21.66 -1.24
N ILE A 118 -20.24 -20.62 -1.10
CA ILE A 118 -21.68 -20.71 -0.81
C ILE A 118 -22.41 -19.86 -1.82
N THR A 119 -23.41 -20.48 -2.47
CA THR A 119 -24.36 -19.76 -3.33
C THR A 119 -25.63 -19.49 -2.54
N THR A 120 -26.03 -18.23 -2.50
CA THR A 120 -27.26 -17.78 -1.84
C THR A 120 -28.46 -17.97 -2.77
N SER A 121 -29.69 -17.91 -2.22
CA SER A 121 -30.93 -18.11 -2.98
C SER A 121 -31.15 -17.12 -4.12
N ASP A 122 -30.50 -15.96 -4.07
CA ASP A 122 -30.49 -14.91 -5.11
C ASP A 122 -29.37 -15.11 -6.13
N GLY A 123 -28.63 -16.21 -6.07
CA GLY A 123 -27.55 -16.55 -7.00
C GLY A 123 -26.19 -15.89 -6.68
N ALA A 124 -26.09 -15.05 -5.65
CA ALA A 124 -24.83 -14.44 -5.26
C ALA A 124 -23.89 -15.49 -4.63
N GLN A 125 -22.60 -15.43 -5.02
CA GLN A 125 -21.59 -16.33 -4.51
C GLN A 125 -20.74 -15.62 -3.44
N PHE A 126 -20.42 -16.36 -2.37
CA PHE A 126 -19.56 -15.91 -1.27
C PHE A 126 -18.53 -17.00 -0.96
N GLY A 127 -17.26 -16.64 -1.03
CA GLY A 127 -16.19 -17.47 -0.51
C GLY A 127 -16.04 -17.28 0.99
N PHE A 128 -15.89 -18.38 1.70
CA PHE A 128 -15.66 -18.42 3.14
C PHE A 128 -14.47 -19.30 3.49
N ARG A 129 -13.87 -18.99 4.63
CA ARG A 129 -12.84 -19.83 5.25
C ARG A 129 -12.97 -19.79 6.76
N TRP A 130 -12.71 -20.90 7.41
CA TRP A 130 -12.58 -20.94 8.86
C TRP A 130 -11.21 -20.44 9.32
N ASP A 131 -11.19 -19.61 10.35
CA ASP A 131 -10.01 -19.11 11.03
C ASP A 131 -10.22 -19.33 12.54
N GLY A 132 -9.83 -20.52 13.02
CA GLY A 132 -10.21 -20.97 14.36
C GLY A 132 -11.74 -21.05 14.47
N ASP A 133 -12.30 -20.30 15.41
CA ASP A 133 -13.75 -20.24 15.67
C ASP A 133 -14.47 -19.19 14.82
N ALA A 134 -13.73 -18.36 14.06
CA ALA A 134 -14.30 -17.31 13.22
C ALA A 134 -14.48 -17.76 11.76
N LEU A 135 -15.60 -17.39 11.17
CA LEU A 135 -15.87 -17.52 9.75
C LEU A 135 -15.46 -16.23 9.05
N VAL A 136 -14.63 -16.36 8.03
CA VAL A 136 -13.98 -15.25 7.32
C VAL A 136 -14.45 -15.19 5.88
N SER A 137 -14.92 -14.04 5.43
CA SER A 137 -15.21 -13.71 4.02
C SER A 137 -14.37 -12.52 3.57
N MET A 138 -14.25 -12.33 2.26
CA MET A 138 -13.53 -11.20 1.69
C MET A 138 -14.39 -10.42 0.70
N LEU A 139 -14.19 -9.11 0.72
CA LEU A 139 -14.73 -8.16 -0.25
C LEU A 139 -13.57 -7.50 -0.99
N GLU A 140 -13.74 -7.23 -2.26
CA GLU A 140 -12.85 -6.42 -3.06
C GLU A 140 -13.49 -5.07 -3.35
N ILE A 141 -12.72 -4.01 -3.22
CA ILE A 141 -13.11 -2.67 -3.66
C ILE A 141 -12.49 -2.48 -5.04
N ALA A 142 -13.33 -2.30 -6.04
CA ALA A 142 -12.88 -2.08 -7.40
C ALA A 142 -12.17 -0.72 -7.52
N GLU A 143 -11.15 -0.67 -8.37
CA GLU A 143 -10.47 0.58 -8.70
C GLU A 143 -11.44 1.54 -9.39
N SER A 144 -11.39 2.82 -9.04
CA SER A 144 -12.13 3.87 -9.74
C SER A 144 -11.26 4.37 -10.91
N PRO A 145 -11.62 4.07 -12.15
CA PRO A 145 -10.71 4.27 -13.29
C PRO A 145 -10.52 5.74 -13.68
N GLU A 146 -11.39 6.62 -13.23
CA GLU A 146 -11.50 7.98 -13.73
C GLU A 146 -10.95 9.03 -12.75
N ALA A 147 -10.37 8.61 -11.63
CA ALA A 147 -9.93 9.53 -10.59
C ALA A 147 -8.60 10.19 -10.97
N LEU A 148 -8.67 11.46 -11.35
CA LEU A 148 -7.51 12.34 -11.36
C LEU A 148 -7.04 12.52 -9.93
N THR A 149 -5.76 12.21 -9.68
CA THR A 149 -5.17 12.28 -8.34
C THR A 149 -4.20 13.44 -8.26
N ILE A 150 -4.34 14.28 -7.24
CA ILE A 150 -3.43 15.38 -6.94
C ILE A 150 -2.56 14.99 -5.75
N LEU A 151 -1.25 15.10 -5.93
CA LEU A 151 -0.24 14.67 -4.96
C LEU A 151 0.68 15.85 -4.59
N GLU A 152 1.05 15.90 -3.31
CA GLU A 152 2.11 16.75 -2.79
C GLU A 152 3.18 15.89 -2.09
N PRO A 153 4.39 16.39 -1.89
CA PRO A 153 5.42 15.63 -1.16
C PRO A 153 4.91 15.18 0.22
N GLY A 154 4.79 13.85 0.39
CA GLY A 154 4.34 13.23 1.63
C GLY A 154 2.83 13.24 1.90
N ALA A 155 1.99 13.73 0.96
CA ALA A 155 0.54 13.75 1.13
C ALA A 155 -0.22 13.55 -0.20
N THR A 156 -1.38 12.90 -0.12
CA THR A 156 -2.37 12.82 -1.20
C THR A 156 -3.44 13.88 -0.93
N VAL A 157 -3.57 14.85 -1.84
CA VAL A 157 -4.47 16.01 -1.67
C VAL A 157 -5.89 15.66 -2.10
N ASP A 158 -6.02 15.02 -3.27
CA ASP A 158 -7.29 14.60 -3.82
C ASP A 158 -7.21 13.17 -4.33
N ALA A 159 -8.06 12.32 -3.79
CA ALA A 159 -8.24 10.93 -4.19
C ALA A 159 -9.54 10.37 -3.62
N VAL A 160 -10.10 9.35 -4.25
CA VAL A 160 -11.23 8.59 -3.71
C VAL A 160 -10.73 7.75 -2.53
N CYS A 161 -11.19 8.08 -1.31
CA CYS A 161 -10.71 7.47 -0.07
C CYS A 161 -11.79 6.70 0.67
N ILE A 162 -11.45 5.51 1.16
CA ILE A 162 -12.29 4.67 2.00
C ILE A 162 -12.39 5.32 3.39
N PRO A 163 -13.59 5.62 3.89
CA PRO A 163 -13.76 6.18 5.22
C PRO A 163 -13.66 5.06 6.28
N VAL A 164 -12.55 5.01 7.02
CA VAL A 164 -12.32 3.98 8.05
C VAL A 164 -13.40 4.02 9.14
N ARG A 165 -13.97 5.21 9.42
CA ARG A 165 -15.10 5.38 10.33
C ARG A 165 -16.30 4.50 9.95
N VAL A 166 -16.67 4.45 8.68
CA VAL A 166 -17.81 3.65 8.20
C VAL A 166 -17.58 2.16 8.45
N LEU A 167 -16.34 1.70 8.27
CA LEU A 167 -15.96 0.32 8.59
C LEU A 167 -15.97 0.05 10.10
N ALA A 168 -15.49 1.00 10.88
CA ALA A 168 -15.52 0.93 12.34
C ALA A 168 -16.97 0.83 12.88
N GLU A 169 -17.87 1.66 12.36
CA GLU A 169 -19.32 1.60 12.67
C GLU A 169 -19.96 0.28 12.20
N SER A 170 -19.41 -0.35 11.15
CA SER A 170 -19.92 -1.61 10.60
C SER A 170 -19.56 -2.85 11.42
N LEU A 171 -18.74 -2.73 12.46
CA LEU A 171 -18.46 -3.84 13.37
C LEU A 171 -19.69 -4.24 14.16
N ARG A 172 -20.62 -3.32 14.43
CA ARG A 172 -21.87 -3.57 15.16
C ARG A 172 -23.05 -3.27 14.27
N GLN A 173 -23.83 -4.29 13.94
CA GLN A 173 -24.88 -4.24 12.93
C GLN A 173 -26.18 -4.79 13.53
N PHE A 174 -26.95 -3.97 14.24
CA PHE A 174 -28.21 -4.39 14.90
C PHE A 174 -27.99 -5.64 15.78
N ASP A 175 -28.30 -6.82 15.23
CA ASP A 175 -28.24 -8.12 15.90
C ASP A 175 -26.91 -8.88 15.63
N ILE A 176 -26.02 -8.36 14.77
CA ILE A 176 -24.75 -8.99 14.43
C ILE A 176 -23.59 -8.13 14.94
N THR A 177 -22.70 -8.75 15.71
CA THR A 177 -21.40 -8.16 16.05
C THR A 177 -20.31 -8.92 15.31
N LEU A 178 -19.59 -8.22 14.45
CA LEU A 178 -18.42 -8.76 13.76
C LEU A 178 -17.22 -8.74 14.70
N ALA A 179 -16.43 -9.82 14.70
CA ALA A 179 -15.20 -9.91 15.50
C ALA A 179 -14.14 -8.92 15.01
N ALA A 180 -14.03 -8.78 13.70
CA ALA A 180 -13.10 -7.83 13.08
C ALA A 180 -13.51 -7.49 11.64
N ILE A 181 -13.06 -6.31 11.19
CA ILE A 181 -12.93 -5.94 9.79
C ILE A 181 -11.47 -5.59 9.56
N ASP A 182 -10.80 -6.32 8.66
CA ASP A 182 -9.42 -6.06 8.31
C ASP A 182 -9.37 -5.43 6.92
N ILE A 183 -8.58 -4.36 6.78
CA ILE A 183 -8.34 -3.66 5.52
C ILE A 183 -6.96 -4.07 5.05
N HIS A 184 -6.85 -4.64 3.86
CA HIS A 184 -5.60 -5.02 3.22
C HIS A 184 -5.41 -4.18 1.97
N ILE A 185 -4.33 -3.42 1.92
CA ILE A 185 -3.97 -2.59 0.78
C ILE A 185 -2.61 -3.04 0.29
N SER A 186 -2.51 -3.42 -0.98
CA SER A 186 -1.26 -3.65 -1.66
C SER A 186 -1.05 -2.57 -2.71
N GLY A 187 0.13 -1.97 -2.74
CA GLY A 187 0.45 -0.92 -3.69
C GLY A 187 1.89 -0.98 -4.18
N SER A 188 2.10 -0.62 -5.45
CA SER A 188 3.41 -0.46 -6.06
C SER A 188 3.52 0.89 -6.77
N ARG A 189 4.69 1.52 -6.67
CA ARG A 189 4.99 2.80 -7.32
C ARG A 189 5.28 2.61 -8.82
N SER A 190 6.10 1.61 -9.11
CA SER A 190 6.46 1.16 -10.44
C SER A 190 6.34 -0.36 -10.51
N ARG A 191 6.48 -0.97 -11.67
CA ARG A 191 6.33 -2.42 -11.81
C ARG A 191 7.53 -3.05 -12.49
N GLY A 192 8.11 -4.04 -11.84
CA GLY A 192 9.25 -4.80 -12.37
C GLY A 192 10.60 -4.23 -11.97
N ASN A 193 11.66 -4.91 -12.42
CA ASN A 193 13.08 -4.59 -12.17
C ASN A 193 13.73 -3.92 -13.36
N SER A 194 12.97 -3.28 -14.24
CA SER A 194 13.53 -2.64 -15.41
C SER A 194 14.28 -1.35 -15.02
N ARG A 195 15.31 -1.01 -15.78
CA ARG A 195 15.98 0.28 -15.64
C ARG A 195 15.00 1.45 -15.80
N VAL A 196 14.01 1.28 -16.67
CA VAL A 196 12.92 2.26 -16.87
C VAL A 196 12.11 2.50 -15.60
N ALA A 197 11.80 1.44 -14.83
CA ALA A 197 11.10 1.57 -13.56
C ALA A 197 11.92 2.36 -12.53
N ALA A 198 13.25 2.15 -12.48
CA ALA A 198 14.12 2.87 -11.57
C ALA A 198 14.21 4.37 -11.92
N VAL A 199 14.32 4.71 -13.21
CA VAL A 199 14.30 6.10 -13.68
C VAL A 199 12.96 6.78 -13.33
N TYR A 200 11.85 6.09 -13.49
CA TYR A 200 10.54 6.63 -13.13
C TYR A 200 10.39 6.84 -11.61
N ASP A 201 10.92 5.93 -10.79
CA ASP A 201 10.91 6.08 -9.33
C ASP A 201 11.71 7.31 -8.87
N GLU A 202 12.77 7.66 -9.58
CA GLU A 202 13.55 8.88 -9.34
C GLU A 202 12.74 10.15 -9.66
N VAL A 203 12.01 10.15 -10.79
CA VAL A 203 11.06 11.25 -11.14
C VAL A 203 9.97 11.41 -10.08
N LEU A 204 9.46 10.31 -9.51
CA LEU A 204 8.45 10.37 -8.45
C LEU A 204 8.98 10.97 -7.14
N GLY A 205 10.26 10.79 -6.83
CA GLY A 205 10.86 11.33 -5.60
C GLY A 205 10.03 11.04 -4.33
N PRO A 206 9.76 12.05 -3.49
CA PRO A 206 9.05 11.90 -2.21
C PRO A 206 7.51 11.90 -2.35
N LEU A 207 6.96 11.80 -3.56
CA LEU A 207 5.52 11.74 -3.76
C LEU A 207 4.96 10.37 -3.28
N PRO A 208 3.79 10.33 -2.64
CA PRO A 208 3.10 9.09 -2.28
C PRO A 208 2.37 8.50 -3.51
N ALA A 209 3.05 8.50 -4.65
CA ALA A 209 2.51 8.07 -5.93
C ALA A 209 2.54 6.54 -6.03
N ILE A 210 1.39 5.92 -5.82
CA ILE A 210 1.16 4.49 -5.96
C ILE A 210 0.37 4.25 -7.23
N ALA A 211 1.06 3.82 -8.28
CA ALA A 211 0.46 3.63 -9.60
C ALA A 211 -0.62 2.54 -9.60
N HIS A 212 -0.32 1.42 -8.96
CA HIS A 212 -1.25 0.30 -8.82
C HIS A 212 -1.56 0.09 -7.34
N ARG A 213 -2.85 0.05 -7.01
CA ARG A 213 -3.31 -0.20 -5.65
C ARG A 213 -4.50 -1.12 -5.70
N SER A 214 -4.46 -2.18 -4.92
CA SER A 214 -5.57 -3.12 -4.76
C SER A 214 -5.99 -3.13 -3.30
N VAL A 215 -7.30 -3.13 -3.06
CA VAL A 215 -7.87 -3.06 -1.71
C VAL A 215 -8.84 -4.20 -1.49
N TRP A 216 -8.62 -4.93 -0.41
CA TRP A 216 -9.51 -5.97 0.06
C TRP A 216 -9.91 -5.75 1.50
N LEU A 217 -11.13 -6.11 1.82
CA LEU A 217 -11.64 -6.14 3.18
C LEU A 217 -11.88 -7.58 3.59
N THR A 218 -11.41 -7.95 4.76
CA THR A 218 -11.70 -9.24 5.37
C THR A 218 -12.72 -9.02 6.49
N VAL A 219 -13.85 -9.69 6.40
CA VAL A 219 -14.94 -9.64 7.40
C VAL A 219 -14.90 -10.91 8.20
N ARG A 220 -14.74 -10.79 9.53
CA ARG A 220 -14.63 -11.91 10.46
C ARG A 220 -15.86 -11.98 11.34
N LEU A 221 -16.60 -13.07 11.26
CA LEU A 221 -17.71 -13.39 12.15
C LEU A 221 -17.28 -14.46 13.15
N ASP A 222 -17.31 -14.13 14.42
CA ASP A 222 -17.27 -15.10 15.50
C ASP A 222 -18.72 -15.35 15.95
N PRO A 223 -19.26 -16.58 15.77
CA PRO A 223 -20.65 -16.89 16.14
C PRO A 223 -20.95 -16.71 17.62
N THR A 224 -19.92 -16.78 18.48
CA THR A 224 -20.07 -16.63 19.94
C THR A 224 -20.40 -15.20 20.36
N LEU A 225 -20.05 -14.21 19.51
CA LEU A 225 -20.38 -12.79 19.76
C LEU A 225 -21.83 -12.42 19.41
N CYS A 226 -22.55 -13.29 18.70
CA CYS A 226 -23.93 -13.03 18.29
C CYS A 226 -24.80 -14.31 18.23
N PRO A 227 -24.89 -15.11 19.31
CA PRO A 227 -25.60 -16.39 19.33
C PRO A 227 -27.06 -16.28 18.98
N ASP A 228 -27.75 -15.21 19.41
CA ASP A 228 -29.13 -14.96 19.08
C ASP A 228 -29.38 -14.71 17.59
N ALA A 229 -28.44 -14.03 16.93
CA ALA A 229 -28.49 -13.79 15.49
C ALA A 229 -28.36 -15.11 14.70
N VAL A 230 -27.48 -16.00 15.15
CA VAL A 230 -27.29 -17.34 14.58
C VAL A 230 -28.54 -18.20 14.78
N THR A 231 -29.10 -18.20 15.98
CA THR A 231 -30.32 -18.99 16.34
C THR A 231 -31.51 -18.53 15.50
N ARG A 232 -31.76 -17.22 15.38
CA ARG A 232 -32.84 -16.66 14.56
C ARG A 232 -32.74 -17.01 13.08
N ARG A 233 -31.55 -17.31 12.58
CA ARG A 233 -31.32 -17.69 11.17
C ARG A 233 -31.24 -19.20 10.94
N GLY A 234 -31.70 -20.00 11.92
CA GLY A 234 -31.85 -21.45 11.83
C GLY A 234 -30.85 -22.25 12.66
N GLY A 235 -29.98 -21.57 13.41
CA GLY A 235 -28.99 -22.23 14.31
C GLY A 235 -27.95 -23.06 13.58
N GLY A 236 -27.00 -23.63 14.32
CA GLY A 236 -25.97 -24.50 13.80
C GLY A 236 -25.17 -23.89 12.64
N SER A 237 -24.63 -24.73 11.78
CA SER A 237 -23.83 -24.29 10.61
C SER A 237 -24.63 -23.41 9.65
N THR A 238 -25.89 -23.74 9.41
CA THR A 238 -26.78 -22.95 8.53
C THR A 238 -27.00 -21.54 9.07
N GLY A 239 -27.26 -21.40 10.37
CA GLY A 239 -27.44 -20.11 11.02
C GLY A 239 -26.15 -19.27 10.98
N ILE A 240 -25.00 -19.88 11.22
CA ILE A 240 -23.69 -19.22 11.15
C ILE A 240 -23.46 -18.67 9.73
N LEU A 241 -23.64 -19.50 8.71
CA LEU A 241 -23.40 -19.11 7.32
C LEU A 241 -24.34 -17.98 6.87
N LYS A 242 -25.64 -18.07 7.18
CA LYS A 242 -26.61 -17.00 6.88
C LYS A 242 -26.28 -15.71 7.62
N THR A 243 -25.80 -15.79 8.85
CA THR A 243 -25.36 -14.62 9.63
C THR A 243 -24.14 -13.98 9.02
N ALA A 244 -23.15 -14.77 8.60
CA ALA A 244 -21.94 -14.29 7.93
C ALA A 244 -22.25 -13.61 6.59
N VAL A 245 -23.08 -14.22 5.73
CA VAL A 245 -23.54 -13.61 4.48
C VAL A 245 -24.24 -12.27 4.76
N THR A 246 -25.14 -12.22 5.76
CA THR A 246 -25.85 -10.99 6.10
C THR A 246 -24.89 -9.90 6.58
N GLY A 247 -23.96 -10.22 7.48
CA GLY A 247 -22.96 -9.28 7.99
C GLY A 247 -22.07 -8.74 6.89
N THR A 248 -21.57 -9.63 6.01
CA THR A 248 -20.73 -9.25 4.88
C THR A 248 -21.47 -8.37 3.87
N ARG A 249 -22.73 -8.69 3.53
CA ARG A 249 -23.56 -7.86 2.65
C ARG A 249 -23.80 -6.47 3.22
N ARG A 250 -24.05 -6.35 4.52
CA ARG A 250 -24.26 -5.04 5.18
C ARG A 250 -23.01 -4.17 5.10
N VAL A 251 -21.81 -4.75 5.27
CA VAL A 251 -20.54 -4.01 5.07
C VAL A 251 -20.43 -3.55 3.62
N ALA A 252 -20.66 -4.45 2.66
CA ALA A 252 -20.58 -4.11 1.24
C ALA A 252 -21.59 -3.02 0.86
N ASN A 253 -22.85 -3.11 1.34
CA ASN A 253 -23.88 -2.11 1.02
C ASN A 253 -23.55 -0.74 1.60
N ARG A 254 -23.04 -0.66 2.84
CA ARG A 254 -22.61 0.62 3.41
C ARG A 254 -21.51 1.30 2.59
N LEU A 255 -20.59 0.53 2.03
CA LEU A 255 -19.57 1.09 1.14
C LEU A 255 -20.14 1.50 -0.21
N ARG A 256 -21.11 0.74 -0.76
CA ARG A 256 -21.82 1.13 -2.00
C ARG A 256 -22.61 2.43 -1.82
N GLU A 257 -23.22 2.64 -0.65
CA GLU A 257 -23.88 3.90 -0.28
C GLU A 257 -22.89 5.09 -0.25
N GLN A 258 -21.60 4.83 -0.04
CA GLN A 258 -20.53 5.82 -0.14
C GLN A 258 -19.94 5.96 -1.56
N GLY A 259 -20.51 5.27 -2.55
CA GLY A 259 -20.09 5.36 -3.96
C GLY A 259 -19.01 4.37 -4.37
N PHE A 260 -18.62 3.41 -3.52
CA PHE A 260 -17.63 2.39 -3.89
C PHE A 260 -18.30 1.21 -4.62
N ASP A 261 -17.64 0.73 -5.67
CA ASP A 261 -18.00 -0.57 -6.25
C ASP A 261 -17.34 -1.68 -5.41
N VAL A 262 -18.17 -2.53 -4.79
CA VAL A 262 -17.72 -3.56 -3.84
C VAL A 262 -18.35 -4.89 -4.19
N ARG A 263 -17.52 -5.91 -4.35
CA ARG A 263 -18.00 -7.28 -4.64
C ARG A 263 -17.47 -8.29 -3.61
N SER A 264 -18.24 -9.34 -3.39
CA SER A 264 -17.80 -10.52 -2.61
C SER A 264 -16.89 -11.38 -3.47
N LEU A 265 -15.85 -11.97 -2.84
CA LEU A 265 -14.94 -12.89 -3.49
C LEU A 265 -15.41 -14.35 -3.32
N THR A 266 -15.18 -15.15 -4.35
CA THR A 266 -15.26 -16.61 -4.30
C THR A 266 -14.03 -17.22 -3.62
N ALA A 267 -14.07 -18.51 -3.29
CA ALA A 267 -12.96 -19.24 -2.71
C ALA A 267 -11.68 -19.18 -3.57
N ALA A 268 -11.84 -19.30 -4.88
CA ALA A 268 -10.73 -19.20 -5.83
C ALA A 268 -10.14 -17.77 -5.86
N GLU A 269 -10.99 -16.75 -5.77
CA GLU A 269 -10.57 -15.35 -5.74
C GLU A 269 -9.89 -15.00 -4.41
N ILE A 270 -10.37 -15.50 -3.28
CA ILE A 270 -9.68 -15.38 -1.98
C ILE A 270 -8.26 -15.91 -2.07
N THR A 271 -8.07 -17.09 -2.66
CA THR A 271 -6.74 -17.69 -2.83
C THR A 271 -5.84 -16.80 -3.71
N ARG A 272 -6.38 -16.27 -4.83
CA ARG A 272 -5.65 -15.34 -5.71
C ARG A 272 -5.27 -14.03 -4.99
N SER A 273 -6.19 -13.47 -4.20
CA SER A 273 -5.92 -12.25 -3.42
C SER A 273 -4.81 -12.45 -2.38
N ILE A 274 -4.77 -13.62 -1.72
CA ILE A 274 -3.69 -13.98 -0.80
C ILE A 274 -2.36 -14.05 -1.54
N THR A 275 -2.34 -14.72 -2.69
CA THR A 275 -1.14 -14.82 -3.55
C THR A 275 -0.66 -13.44 -4.00
N HIS A 276 -1.59 -12.57 -4.39
CA HIS A 276 -1.26 -11.18 -4.76
C HIS A 276 -0.70 -10.39 -3.56
N LEU A 277 -1.38 -10.43 -2.41
CA LEU A 277 -0.94 -9.75 -1.18
C LEU A 277 0.41 -10.25 -0.66
N SER A 278 0.79 -11.49 -0.96
CA SER A 278 2.08 -12.07 -0.57
C SER A 278 3.17 -11.94 -1.64
N ASP A 279 2.93 -11.18 -2.72
CA ASP A 279 3.83 -11.07 -3.88
C ASP A 279 4.19 -12.45 -4.49
N GLY A 280 3.26 -13.40 -4.45
CA GLY A 280 3.47 -14.78 -4.88
C GLY A 280 4.31 -15.64 -3.93
N ILE A 281 4.71 -15.08 -2.79
CA ILE A 281 5.57 -15.77 -1.81
C ILE A 281 4.70 -16.55 -0.83
N ALA A 282 4.92 -17.85 -0.75
CA ALA A 282 4.28 -18.69 0.25
C ALA A 282 4.91 -18.46 1.64
N PRO A 283 4.13 -18.15 2.70
CA PRO A 283 4.68 -17.85 4.02
C PRO A 283 5.51 -18.98 4.65
N ASP A 284 5.28 -20.22 4.24
CA ASP A 284 6.03 -21.41 4.69
C ASP A 284 7.37 -21.60 3.98
N SER A 285 7.59 -20.91 2.85
CA SER A 285 8.82 -21.01 2.06
C SER A 285 9.84 -19.93 2.39
N VAL A 286 9.51 -18.96 3.28
CA VAL A 286 10.41 -17.87 3.61
C VAL A 286 11.44 -18.25 4.65
N GLU A 287 12.63 -17.67 4.55
CA GLU A 287 13.66 -17.68 5.60
C GLU A 287 13.46 -16.46 6.50
N GLU A 288 13.09 -16.68 7.76
CA GLU A 288 12.94 -15.61 8.73
C GLU A 288 14.29 -15.26 9.35
N THR A 289 14.66 -13.99 9.25
CA THR A 289 15.77 -13.39 9.99
C THR A 289 15.21 -12.49 11.10
N TRP A 290 16.11 -11.93 11.94
CA TRP A 290 15.67 -11.02 13.01
C TRP A 290 14.94 -9.78 12.47
N ASP A 291 15.37 -9.23 11.34
CA ASP A 291 14.91 -7.95 10.82
C ASP A 291 13.97 -8.06 9.60
N CYS A 292 13.93 -9.20 8.91
CA CYS A 292 13.10 -9.41 7.72
C CYS A 292 12.86 -10.90 7.43
N CYS A 293 11.85 -11.17 6.58
CA CYS A 293 11.72 -12.46 5.88
C CYS A 293 12.41 -12.37 4.52
N ARG A 294 13.03 -13.45 4.06
CA ARG A 294 13.68 -13.55 2.75
C ARG A 294 13.09 -14.68 1.94
N SER A 295 12.85 -14.44 0.66
CA SER A 295 12.46 -15.45 -0.33
C SER A 295 13.17 -15.16 -1.66
N GLY A 296 14.13 -16.00 -2.04
CA GLY A 296 14.98 -15.74 -3.20
C GLY A 296 15.72 -14.40 -3.09
N GLN A 297 15.46 -13.50 -4.03
CA GLN A 297 16.01 -12.14 -4.04
C GLN A 297 15.14 -11.11 -3.31
N MET A 298 13.95 -11.50 -2.86
CA MET A 298 13.03 -10.59 -2.18
C MET A 298 13.26 -10.57 -0.68
N PHE A 299 13.24 -9.35 -0.13
CA PHE A 299 13.28 -9.09 1.30
C PHE A 299 11.95 -8.45 1.73
N LEU A 300 11.30 -9.03 2.72
CA LEU A 300 10.03 -8.56 3.27
C LEU A 300 10.27 -8.06 4.69
N ARG A 301 10.22 -6.76 4.90
CA ARG A 301 10.41 -6.15 6.21
C ARG A 301 9.11 -5.54 6.71
N SER A 302 8.69 -5.97 7.90
CA SER A 302 7.43 -5.55 8.52
C SER A 302 7.66 -4.66 9.72
N TYR A 303 6.73 -3.69 9.89
CA TYR A 303 6.67 -2.77 11.03
C TYR A 303 5.25 -2.73 11.59
N GLY A 304 5.14 -2.60 12.91
CA GLY A 304 3.88 -2.27 13.55
C GLY A 304 3.58 -0.78 13.45
N LEU A 305 2.31 -0.43 13.29
CA LEU A 305 1.85 0.96 13.29
C LEU A 305 1.52 1.42 14.70
N GLY A 306 2.18 2.47 15.15
CA GLY A 306 1.85 3.17 16.39
C GLY A 306 0.86 4.31 16.16
N GLN A 307 0.31 4.85 17.25
CA GLN A 307 -0.68 5.94 17.21
C GLN A 307 -0.27 7.14 16.34
N PRO A 308 0.98 7.65 16.36
CA PRO A 308 1.34 8.86 15.61
C PRO A 308 1.16 8.73 14.08
N ILE A 309 1.23 7.50 13.53
CA ILE A 309 1.10 7.27 12.11
C ILE A 309 -0.34 7.01 11.66
N LEU A 310 -1.27 6.74 12.60
CA LEU A 310 -2.67 6.49 12.30
C LEU A 310 -3.44 7.79 12.03
N THR A 311 -2.96 8.54 11.05
CA THR A 311 -3.57 9.73 10.46
C THR A 311 -3.47 9.60 8.94
N SER A 312 -4.27 10.33 8.17
CA SER A 312 -4.18 10.28 6.70
C SER A 312 -2.77 10.63 6.22
N VAL A 313 -2.20 11.73 6.69
CA VAL A 313 -0.83 12.16 6.33
C VAL A 313 0.24 11.17 6.80
N GLY A 314 0.08 10.59 7.99
CA GLY A 314 1.00 9.58 8.51
C GLY A 314 1.02 8.32 7.66
N LEU A 315 -0.16 7.86 7.23
CA LEU A 315 -0.31 6.69 6.36
C LEU A 315 0.18 6.97 4.94
N ASP A 316 0.01 8.19 4.42
CA ASP A 316 0.52 8.57 3.10
C ASP A 316 2.06 8.51 3.05
N ARG A 317 2.75 8.82 4.14
CA ARG A 317 4.22 8.69 4.23
C ARG A 317 4.71 7.26 4.03
N LEU A 318 3.89 6.24 4.31
CA LEU A 318 4.27 4.84 4.05
C LEU A 318 4.48 4.58 2.56
N TRP A 319 3.76 5.28 1.72
CA TRP A 319 3.78 5.13 0.27
C TRP A 319 4.92 5.92 -0.41
N THR A 320 5.65 6.75 0.35
CA THR A 320 6.85 7.44 -0.18
C THR A 320 8.10 6.58 -0.15
N VAL A 321 8.08 5.46 0.59
CA VAL A 321 9.22 4.55 0.70
C VAL A 321 9.44 3.84 -0.64
N PRO A 322 10.65 3.93 -1.24
CA PRO A 322 10.93 3.24 -2.50
C PRO A 322 11.00 1.73 -2.28
N THR A 323 9.98 1.03 -2.74
CA THR A 323 9.81 -0.42 -2.58
C THR A 323 9.25 -1.04 -3.83
N HIS A 324 9.49 -2.34 -4.03
CA HIS A 324 8.80 -3.11 -5.07
C HIS A 324 7.29 -3.15 -4.81
N THR A 325 6.91 -3.48 -3.57
CA THR A 325 5.52 -3.49 -3.12
C THR A 325 5.45 -3.06 -1.66
N THR A 326 4.47 -2.24 -1.32
CA THR A 326 4.11 -1.91 0.06
C THR A 326 2.75 -2.51 0.37
N THR A 327 2.65 -3.29 1.45
CA THR A 327 1.38 -3.86 1.92
C THR A 327 1.04 -3.26 3.27
N LEU A 328 -0.14 -2.65 3.37
CA LEU A 328 -0.72 -2.14 4.61
C LEU A 328 -1.87 -3.05 5.05
N ALA A 329 -1.84 -3.52 6.29
CA ALA A 329 -2.93 -4.25 6.92
C ALA A 329 -3.37 -3.51 8.18
N LEU A 330 -4.62 -3.04 8.20
CA LEU A 330 -5.24 -2.37 9.34
C LEU A 330 -6.42 -3.24 9.82
N SER A 331 -6.40 -3.65 11.08
CA SER A 331 -7.45 -4.47 11.70
C SER A 331 -8.24 -3.65 12.70
N LEU A 332 -9.54 -3.60 12.50
CA LEU A 332 -10.51 -3.01 13.42
C LEU A 332 -11.25 -4.15 14.13
N ARG A 333 -11.24 -4.16 15.46
CA ARG A 333 -11.87 -5.22 16.26
C ARG A 333 -12.89 -4.63 17.25
N ALA A 334 -14.02 -5.27 17.38
CA ALA A 334 -14.95 -5.01 18.45
C ALA A 334 -14.30 -5.35 19.80
N THR A 335 -14.61 -4.55 20.83
CA THR A 335 -14.24 -4.82 22.22
C THR A 335 -15.50 -5.12 23.04
N GLU A 336 -15.33 -5.49 24.30
CA GLU A 336 -16.47 -5.68 25.23
C GLU A 336 -17.26 -4.36 25.42
N HIS A 337 -16.56 -3.22 25.36
CA HIS A 337 -17.21 -1.91 25.44
C HIS A 337 -17.81 -1.53 24.07
N PRO A 338 -19.13 -1.22 24.01
CA PRO A 338 -19.82 -0.98 22.73
C PRO A 338 -19.24 0.20 21.94
N ASP A 339 -18.76 1.22 22.60
CA ASP A 339 -18.24 2.45 21.97
C ASP A 339 -16.74 2.44 21.73
N LEU A 340 -16.04 1.35 22.09
CA LEU A 340 -14.60 1.25 21.97
C LEU A 340 -14.20 0.22 20.93
N ILE A 341 -13.33 0.63 20.02
CA ILE A 341 -12.75 -0.21 18.97
C ILE A 341 -11.25 -0.31 19.19
N ARG A 342 -10.74 -1.50 19.04
CA ARG A 342 -9.31 -1.78 19.04
C ARG A 342 -8.80 -1.83 17.62
N ALA A 343 -7.87 -0.94 17.27
CA ALA A 343 -7.19 -0.94 15.98
C ALA A 343 -5.75 -1.44 16.14
N THR A 344 -5.29 -2.28 15.20
CA THR A 344 -3.89 -2.69 15.08
C THR A 344 -3.49 -2.62 13.61
N GLY A 345 -2.27 -2.16 13.34
CA GLY A 345 -1.79 -2.03 11.97
C GLY A 345 -0.39 -2.62 11.77
N ILE A 346 -0.17 -3.18 10.60
CA ILE A 346 1.13 -3.67 10.13
C ILE A 346 1.36 -3.09 8.74
N VAL A 347 2.56 -2.58 8.49
CA VAL A 347 3.04 -2.28 7.14
C VAL A 347 4.20 -3.20 6.80
N ARG A 348 4.22 -3.72 5.59
CA ARG A 348 5.27 -4.56 5.04
C ARG A 348 5.83 -3.93 3.78
N PHE A 349 7.14 -3.79 3.74
CA PHE A 349 7.91 -3.32 2.59
C PHE A 349 8.62 -4.49 1.93
N ALA A 350 8.33 -4.72 0.66
CA ALA A 350 9.00 -5.71 -0.18
C ALA A 350 10.08 -5.01 -1.02
N THR A 351 11.33 -5.46 -0.94
CA THR A 351 12.46 -4.89 -1.68
C THR A 351 13.32 -6.00 -2.29
N ILE A 352 14.04 -5.69 -3.35
CA ILE A 352 14.98 -6.62 -3.99
C ILE A 352 16.38 -6.50 -3.39
N ALA A 353 16.75 -5.29 -2.97
CA ALA A 353 17.96 -5.08 -2.20
C ALA A 353 17.71 -5.24 -0.70
N GLN A 354 18.75 -5.53 0.07
CA GLN A 354 18.63 -5.61 1.52
C GLN A 354 18.04 -4.29 2.06
N PRO A 355 16.88 -4.35 2.76
CA PRO A 355 16.16 -3.14 3.12
C PRO A 355 16.93 -2.34 4.16
N ALA A 356 17.09 -1.04 3.92
CA ALA A 356 17.48 -0.09 4.95
C ALA A 356 16.39 0.02 6.03
N ARG A 357 16.73 0.52 7.20
CA ARG A 357 15.72 0.83 8.23
C ARG A 357 14.92 2.04 7.77
N VAL A 358 13.60 1.90 7.80
CA VAL A 358 12.69 3.02 7.50
C VAL A 358 12.56 3.90 8.74
N GLY A 359 12.99 5.16 8.62
CA GLY A 359 12.98 6.16 9.71
C GLY A 359 11.71 7.01 9.70
N ILE A 360 10.53 6.40 9.66
CA ILE A 360 9.24 7.11 9.78
C ILE A 360 8.77 7.03 11.23
N ASP A 361 8.46 8.19 11.81
CA ASP A 361 7.94 8.27 13.18
C ASP A 361 6.62 7.50 13.31
N GLY A 362 6.50 6.73 14.38
CA GLY A 362 5.33 5.87 14.63
C GLY A 362 5.44 4.46 14.06
N LEU A 363 6.51 4.12 13.33
CA LEU A 363 6.80 2.74 12.95
C LEU A 363 7.60 2.03 14.02
N SER A 364 7.11 0.88 14.47
CA SER A 364 7.79 0.00 15.43
C SER A 364 8.38 -1.21 14.72
N PRO A 365 9.71 -1.42 14.71
CA PRO A 365 10.31 -2.59 14.09
C PRO A 365 9.88 -3.86 14.83
N LEU A 366 9.46 -4.90 14.09
CA LEU A 366 9.01 -6.19 14.62
C LEU A 366 10.16 -7.21 14.60
N GLY A 367 11.27 -6.89 15.29
CA GLY A 367 12.44 -7.77 15.37
C GLY A 367 12.12 -9.13 15.97
N GLY A 368 12.48 -10.23 15.27
CA GLY A 368 12.20 -11.59 15.68
C GLY A 368 10.74 -12.07 15.53
N HIS A 369 9.85 -11.21 14.96
CA HIS A 369 8.44 -11.51 14.70
C HIS A 369 8.06 -11.22 13.23
N GLN A 370 9.02 -11.31 12.32
CA GLN A 370 8.82 -10.96 10.93
C GLN A 370 7.90 -11.94 10.19
N LEU A 371 7.98 -13.23 10.50
CA LEU A 371 7.06 -14.25 9.94
C LEU A 371 5.64 -14.08 10.48
N ASP A 372 5.49 -13.83 11.77
CA ASP A 372 4.18 -13.57 12.37
C ASP A 372 3.55 -12.29 11.80
N ALA A 373 4.37 -11.26 11.54
CA ALA A 373 3.93 -10.03 10.90
C ALA A 373 3.58 -10.22 9.41
N LEU A 374 4.34 -11.02 8.68
CA LEU A 374 4.01 -11.40 7.31
C LEU A 374 2.63 -12.08 7.27
N VAL A 375 2.41 -13.13 8.07
CA VAL A 375 1.12 -13.83 8.15
C VAL A 375 0.02 -12.87 8.64
N GLY A 376 0.31 -12.03 9.63
CA GLY A 376 -0.61 -11.02 10.18
C GLY A 376 -0.99 -9.93 9.19
N SER A 377 -0.20 -9.67 8.15
CA SER A 377 -0.52 -8.74 7.06
C SER A 377 -1.40 -9.35 5.97
N LEU A 378 -1.63 -10.66 6.01
CA LEU A 378 -2.43 -11.40 5.05
C LEU A 378 -3.81 -11.75 5.65
N PRO A 379 -4.82 -12.02 4.83
CA PRO A 379 -6.12 -12.51 5.29
C PRO A 379 -6.05 -13.99 5.69
N LEU A 380 -5.07 -14.34 6.51
CA LEU A 380 -4.80 -15.69 7.01
C LEU A 380 -5.19 -15.80 8.49
N PRO A 381 -5.29 -17.06 9.04
CA PRO A 381 -5.40 -17.27 10.48
C PRO A 381 -4.26 -16.55 11.20
N ARG A 382 -4.61 -15.65 12.13
CA ARG A 382 -3.60 -14.77 12.74
C ARG A 382 -3.02 -15.37 14.02
N PRO A 383 -1.72 -15.57 14.10
CA PRO A 383 -1.05 -15.40 15.37
C PRO A 383 -1.10 -13.92 15.75
N GLN A 384 -1.33 -13.61 17.00
CA GLN A 384 -1.17 -12.24 17.48
C GLN A 384 0.32 -11.91 17.33
N ALA A 385 0.67 -11.02 16.40
CA ALA A 385 2.07 -10.59 16.24
C ALA A 385 2.46 -9.81 17.49
N ASP A 386 3.30 -10.40 18.32
CA ASP A 386 3.87 -9.73 19.47
C ASP A 386 4.65 -8.49 18.98
N GLY A 387 4.53 -7.37 19.69
CA GLY A 387 5.17 -6.10 19.32
C GLY A 387 4.29 -5.14 18.52
N VAL A 388 3.09 -5.53 18.08
CA VAL A 388 2.11 -4.61 17.50
C VAL A 388 1.25 -4.02 18.62
N HIS A 389 1.43 -2.74 18.87
CA HIS A 389 0.69 -2.04 19.93
C HIS A 389 -0.70 -1.64 19.44
N PRO A 390 -1.77 -2.03 20.16
CA PRO A 390 -3.10 -1.62 19.81
C PRO A 390 -3.35 -0.15 20.14
N THR A 391 -4.15 0.48 19.30
CA THR A 391 -4.73 1.81 19.52
C THR A 391 -6.22 1.64 19.76
N PHE A 392 -6.77 2.42 20.69
CA PHE A 392 -8.17 2.37 21.05
C PHE A 392 -8.83 3.71 20.76
N GLY A 393 -10.08 3.67 20.32
CA GLY A 393 -10.90 4.84 20.05
C GLY A 393 -12.36 4.49 19.78
N SER A 394 -13.21 5.50 19.79
CA SER A 394 -14.58 5.39 19.29
C SER A 394 -14.58 5.36 17.76
N PRO A 395 -15.68 4.90 17.10
CA PRO A 395 -15.77 4.98 15.64
C PRO A 395 -15.50 6.39 15.07
N ALA A 396 -15.90 7.43 15.79
CA ALA A 396 -15.70 8.83 15.40
C ALA A 396 -14.22 9.23 15.38
N ASP A 397 -13.40 8.66 16.26
CA ASP A 397 -11.97 8.96 16.35
C ASP A 397 -11.19 8.44 15.11
N PHE A 398 -11.76 7.51 14.36
CA PHE A 398 -11.22 7.00 13.09
C PHE A 398 -11.68 7.82 11.87
N GLY A 399 -12.45 8.91 12.08
CA GLY A 399 -12.99 9.73 11.01
C GLY A 399 -11.96 10.50 10.19
N GLU A 400 -10.81 10.79 10.79
CA GLU A 400 -9.69 11.47 10.12
C GLU A 400 -8.83 10.51 9.28
N ILE A 401 -8.98 9.19 9.47
CA ILE A 401 -8.21 8.21 8.71
C ILE A 401 -8.91 7.94 7.38
N ARG A 402 -8.24 8.33 6.29
CA ARG A 402 -8.67 8.11 4.92
C ARG A 402 -7.64 7.23 4.22
N LEU A 403 -8.10 6.17 3.57
CA LEU A 403 -7.26 5.24 2.84
C LEU A 403 -7.62 5.33 1.37
N PRO A 404 -6.70 5.74 0.47
CA PRO A 404 -6.98 5.77 -0.96
C PRO A 404 -7.44 4.41 -1.46
N ALA A 405 -8.55 4.38 -2.20
CA ALA A 405 -9.18 3.16 -2.70
C ALA A 405 -8.53 2.63 -3.98
N SER A 406 -7.93 3.53 -4.77
CA SER A 406 -7.37 3.21 -6.09
C SER A 406 -5.92 3.64 -6.20
N GLY A 407 -5.21 3.10 -7.17
CA GLY A 407 -3.93 3.62 -7.61
C GLY A 407 -4.09 5.00 -8.26
N CYS A 408 -3.05 5.82 -8.18
CA CYS A 408 -3.03 7.12 -8.87
C CYS A 408 -2.69 7.01 -10.37
N GLY A 409 -2.28 5.81 -10.83
CA GLY A 409 -1.82 5.64 -12.20
C GLY A 409 -0.47 6.31 -12.47
N GLN A 410 -0.35 6.91 -13.65
CA GLN A 410 0.87 7.54 -14.16
C GLN A 410 0.94 9.00 -13.77
N LEU A 411 2.09 9.46 -13.28
CA LEU A 411 2.40 10.89 -13.15
C LEU A 411 2.44 11.52 -14.54
N ILE A 412 1.66 12.57 -14.76
CA ILE A 412 1.66 13.32 -16.02
C ILE A 412 2.56 14.55 -15.90
N GLY A 413 2.32 15.41 -14.93
CA GLY A 413 3.08 16.65 -14.75
C GLY A 413 2.69 17.36 -13.47
N ALA A 414 3.00 18.65 -13.38
CA ALA A 414 2.63 19.52 -12.28
C ALA A 414 1.53 20.51 -12.69
N ASP A 415 0.57 20.77 -11.81
CA ASP A 415 -0.44 21.81 -12.00
C ASP A 415 0.18 23.21 -11.80
N PRO A 416 -0.53 24.30 -12.12
CA PRO A 416 -0.03 25.67 -11.93
C PRO A 416 0.33 26.05 -10.49
N HIS A 417 -0.04 25.20 -9.51
CA HIS A 417 0.31 25.38 -8.11
C HIS A 417 1.54 24.55 -7.70
N GLY A 418 2.17 23.85 -8.66
CA GLY A 418 3.31 22.97 -8.41
C GLY A 418 2.95 21.61 -7.80
N ARG A 419 1.68 21.23 -7.80
CA ARG A 419 1.23 19.93 -7.29
C ARG A 419 1.27 18.89 -8.40
N ALA A 420 1.70 17.68 -8.07
CA ALA A 420 1.78 16.61 -9.04
C ALA A 420 0.39 16.06 -9.39
N VAL A 421 0.16 15.85 -10.68
CA VAL A 421 -1.08 15.31 -11.23
C VAL A 421 -0.81 13.96 -11.85
N ALA A 422 -1.56 12.96 -11.39
CA ALA A 422 -1.46 11.59 -11.86
C ALA A 422 -2.84 11.03 -12.22
N LEU A 423 -2.86 10.12 -13.20
CA LEU A 423 -4.07 9.41 -13.62
C LEU A 423 -3.72 8.08 -14.31
N PRO A 424 -4.62 7.10 -14.31
CA PRO A 424 -4.44 5.88 -15.07
C PRO A 424 -4.51 6.17 -16.59
N ILE A 425 -3.49 5.72 -17.32
CA ILE A 425 -3.42 5.84 -18.80
C ILE A 425 -3.72 4.49 -19.45
N PHE A 426 -3.61 3.40 -18.73
CA PHE A 426 -3.91 2.05 -19.23
C PHE A 426 -4.43 1.17 -18.10
N GLY A 427 -5.07 0.08 -18.47
CA GLY A 427 -5.63 -0.88 -17.52
C GLY A 427 -6.96 -1.43 -18.01
N PRO A 428 -7.59 -2.36 -17.28
CA PRO A 428 -8.80 -3.05 -17.71
C PRO A 428 -10.02 -2.13 -17.85
N THR A 429 -9.95 -0.92 -17.31
CA THR A 429 -11.03 0.08 -17.29
C THR A 429 -10.77 1.26 -18.23
N ILE A 430 -9.60 1.32 -18.89
CA ILE A 430 -9.21 2.35 -19.84
C ILE A 430 -9.12 1.72 -21.22
N ASP A 431 -10.12 1.92 -22.06
CA ASP A 431 -10.17 1.36 -23.38
C ASP A 431 -9.46 2.25 -24.42
N ARG A 432 -9.62 3.59 -24.25
CA ARG A 432 -9.17 4.55 -25.27
C ARG A 432 -8.55 5.82 -24.68
N VAL A 433 -7.31 6.07 -25.08
CA VAL A 433 -6.57 7.31 -24.80
C VAL A 433 -6.27 8.02 -26.12
N GLU A 434 -6.46 9.33 -26.15
CA GLU A 434 -6.13 10.17 -27.31
C GLU A 434 -5.10 11.22 -26.92
N ILE A 435 -4.04 11.33 -27.71
CA ILE A 435 -2.98 12.33 -27.51
C ILE A 435 -2.88 13.19 -28.75
N ALA A 436 -3.24 14.48 -28.63
CA ALA A 436 -2.97 15.49 -29.63
C ALA A 436 -1.73 16.28 -29.21
N GLY A 437 -0.57 15.92 -29.75
CA GLY A 437 0.71 16.47 -29.27
C GLY A 437 1.92 16.05 -30.09
N SER A 438 3.09 16.46 -29.61
CA SER A 438 4.39 16.13 -30.17
C SER A 438 4.74 14.64 -29.97
N LEU A 439 5.67 14.13 -30.77
CA LEU A 439 6.20 12.80 -30.58
C LEU A 439 6.89 12.65 -29.22
N HIS A 440 7.53 13.69 -28.76
CA HIS A 440 8.20 13.72 -27.46
C HIS A 440 7.21 13.45 -26.31
N LEU A 441 6.06 14.15 -26.29
CA LEU A 441 4.98 13.90 -25.32
C LEU A 441 4.53 12.43 -25.36
N VAL A 442 4.31 11.88 -26.56
CA VAL A 442 3.84 10.50 -26.73
C VAL A 442 4.86 9.51 -26.19
N GLN A 443 6.15 9.68 -26.51
CA GLN A 443 7.21 8.81 -26.05
C GLN A 443 7.40 8.87 -24.54
N GLN A 444 7.25 10.04 -23.92
CA GLN A 444 7.31 10.20 -22.48
C GLN A 444 6.14 9.48 -21.79
N VAL A 445 4.93 9.61 -22.30
CA VAL A 445 3.75 8.86 -21.80
C VAL A 445 3.96 7.35 -21.93
N VAL A 446 4.47 6.88 -23.07
CA VAL A 446 4.75 5.46 -23.32
C VAL A 446 5.85 4.94 -22.39
N LEU A 447 6.93 5.69 -22.18
CA LEU A 447 8.03 5.32 -21.28
C LEU A 447 7.54 5.11 -19.84
N ARG A 448 6.75 6.04 -19.36
CA ARG A 448 6.14 5.98 -18.02
C ARG A 448 5.15 4.82 -17.90
N ALA A 449 4.35 4.56 -18.96
CA ALA A 449 3.48 3.39 -18.98
C ALA A 449 4.29 2.08 -18.89
N ILE A 450 5.43 1.98 -19.57
CA ILE A 450 6.35 0.83 -19.46
C ILE A 450 6.91 0.70 -18.04
N ALA A 451 7.28 1.81 -17.40
CA ALA A 451 7.72 1.81 -16.00
C ALA A 451 6.65 1.26 -15.04
N LEU A 452 5.38 1.44 -15.39
CA LEU A 452 4.23 0.91 -14.65
C LEU A 452 3.85 -0.52 -15.06
N GLY A 453 4.63 -1.15 -15.94
CA GLY A 453 4.45 -2.54 -16.35
C GLY A 453 3.59 -2.73 -17.59
N ALA A 454 3.29 -1.67 -18.34
CA ALA A 454 2.68 -1.80 -19.65
C ALA A 454 3.63 -2.53 -20.61
N ARG A 455 3.06 -3.40 -21.42
CA ARG A 455 3.73 -3.97 -22.60
C ARG A 455 3.14 -3.26 -23.81
N VAL A 456 3.97 -2.50 -24.51
CA VAL A 456 3.54 -1.55 -25.51
C VAL A 456 3.91 -2.02 -26.92
N LEU A 457 2.92 -2.05 -27.78
CA LEU A 457 3.07 -2.26 -29.22
C LEU A 457 2.79 -0.94 -29.95
N VAL A 458 3.75 -0.44 -30.69
CA VAL A 458 3.63 0.79 -31.49
C VAL A 458 3.47 0.45 -32.95
N SER A 459 2.37 0.91 -33.58
CA SER A 459 2.17 0.94 -35.01
C SER A 459 2.42 2.38 -35.48
N SER A 460 3.53 2.63 -36.17
CA SER A 460 3.96 3.99 -36.53
C SER A 460 4.25 4.10 -38.02
N ARG A 461 3.94 5.27 -38.61
CA ARG A 461 4.41 5.67 -39.95
C ARG A 461 5.84 6.22 -39.95
N ARG A 462 6.42 6.47 -38.77
CA ARG A 462 7.76 7.01 -38.55
C ARG A 462 8.59 6.11 -37.58
N PRO A 463 8.74 4.79 -37.87
CA PRO A 463 9.37 3.87 -36.95
C PRO A 463 10.81 4.24 -36.59
N ALA A 464 11.53 4.93 -37.49
CA ALA A 464 12.91 5.37 -37.25
C ALA A 464 13.01 6.32 -36.03
N HIS A 465 11.99 7.13 -35.76
CA HIS A 465 11.96 8.06 -34.64
C HIS A 465 11.75 7.35 -33.27
N TRP A 466 11.38 6.08 -33.27
CA TRP A 466 11.25 5.25 -32.08
C TRP A 466 12.49 4.41 -31.75
N GLN A 467 13.48 4.36 -32.69
CA GLN A 467 14.63 3.44 -32.56
C GLN A 467 15.48 3.72 -31.33
N GLN A 468 15.68 5.01 -30.98
CA GLN A 468 16.46 5.36 -29.78
C GLN A 468 15.78 4.79 -28.53
N MET A 469 14.48 5.01 -28.38
CA MET A 469 13.71 4.52 -27.24
C MET A 469 13.72 2.98 -27.17
N VAL A 470 13.54 2.29 -28.31
CA VAL A 470 13.62 0.82 -28.39
C VAL A 470 15.00 0.34 -27.95
N SER A 471 16.08 0.99 -28.43
CA SER A 471 17.45 0.63 -28.08
C SER A 471 17.73 0.89 -26.59
N ALA A 472 17.20 1.98 -26.02
CA ALA A 472 17.40 2.32 -24.62
C ALA A 472 16.59 1.43 -23.65
N VAL A 473 15.40 0.99 -24.05
CA VAL A 473 14.56 0.05 -23.24
C VAL A 473 15.16 -1.36 -23.24
N GLU A 474 15.91 -1.76 -24.27
CA GLU A 474 16.63 -3.04 -24.40
C GLU A 474 15.76 -4.30 -24.18
N ASN A 475 14.43 -4.19 -24.27
CA ASN A 475 13.50 -5.29 -24.01
C ASN A 475 12.30 -5.28 -24.96
N ASN A 476 12.35 -6.12 -25.97
CA ASN A 476 11.28 -6.24 -26.98
C ASN A 476 9.93 -6.76 -26.42
N ASN A 477 9.92 -7.36 -25.23
CA ASN A 477 8.67 -7.74 -24.57
C ASN A 477 7.97 -6.55 -23.90
N LEU A 478 8.70 -5.47 -23.62
CA LEU A 478 8.15 -4.25 -23.05
C LEU A 478 7.76 -3.22 -24.10
N LEU A 479 8.59 -3.08 -25.14
CA LEU A 479 8.35 -2.16 -26.23
C LEU A 479 8.69 -2.82 -27.57
N TRP A 480 7.68 -2.90 -28.44
CA TRP A 480 7.86 -3.35 -29.83
C TRP A 480 7.31 -2.31 -30.78
N VAL A 481 8.05 -1.99 -31.82
CA VAL A 481 7.64 -1.05 -32.88
C VAL A 481 7.51 -1.82 -34.19
N ALA A 482 6.28 -1.87 -34.71
CA ALA A 482 5.96 -2.52 -35.97
C ALA A 482 6.11 -1.53 -37.12
N GLU A 483 6.86 -1.91 -38.15
CA GLU A 483 6.86 -1.18 -39.42
C GLU A 483 5.53 -1.39 -40.14
N PHE A 484 4.94 -0.31 -40.65
CA PHE A 484 3.60 -0.30 -41.25
C PHE A 484 3.46 -1.25 -42.46
N ASP A 485 4.56 -1.48 -43.21
CA ASP A 485 4.53 -2.20 -44.49
C ASP A 485 4.83 -3.74 -44.41
N ARG A 486 5.25 -4.23 -43.27
CA ARG A 486 5.49 -5.66 -43.05
C ARG A 486 4.30 -6.32 -42.41
N GLY A 487 3.27 -6.55 -43.21
CA GLY A 487 1.99 -7.16 -42.87
C GLY A 487 2.02 -8.58 -42.35
N ALA A 488 2.76 -8.85 -41.29
CA ALA A 488 2.68 -10.14 -40.61
C ALA A 488 2.97 -9.97 -39.12
N MET A 489 2.10 -9.25 -38.41
CA MET A 489 1.94 -9.58 -37.01
C MET A 489 1.18 -10.91 -36.95
N HIS A 490 1.86 -11.94 -36.49
CA HIS A 490 1.23 -13.23 -36.26
C HIS A 490 0.04 -13.02 -35.34
N ALA A 491 -1.14 -13.50 -35.70
CA ALA A 491 -2.40 -13.36 -34.98
C ALA A 491 -2.39 -13.98 -33.54
N GLY A 492 -1.36 -13.87 -32.80
CA GLY A 492 -1.15 -14.31 -31.42
C GLY A 492 -0.18 -13.40 -30.68
N ALA A 493 0.60 -12.56 -31.37
CA ALA A 493 1.54 -11.65 -30.74
C ALA A 493 0.83 -10.48 -30.03
N GLU A 494 -0.34 -10.06 -30.54
CA GLU A 494 -1.15 -8.98 -29.95
C GLU A 494 -1.67 -9.31 -28.56
N ALA A 495 -1.90 -10.58 -28.24
CA ALA A 495 -2.38 -11.04 -26.94
C ALA A 495 -1.40 -10.78 -25.78
N ASN A 496 -0.14 -10.45 -26.08
CA ASN A 496 0.90 -10.21 -25.07
C ASN A 496 1.06 -8.72 -24.69
N TYR A 497 0.40 -7.80 -25.39
CA TYR A 497 0.52 -6.36 -25.13
C TYR A 497 -0.70 -5.83 -24.40
N SER A 498 -0.47 -4.89 -23.48
CA SER A 498 -1.52 -4.21 -22.71
C SER A 498 -1.88 -2.83 -23.28
N VAL A 499 -1.02 -2.26 -24.12
CA VAL A 499 -1.22 -0.97 -24.79
C VAL A 499 -0.84 -1.08 -26.26
N MET A 500 -1.72 -0.60 -27.14
CA MET A 500 -1.45 -0.45 -28.56
C MET A 500 -1.45 1.03 -28.96
N VAL A 501 -0.31 1.52 -29.44
CA VAL A 501 -0.11 2.91 -29.86
C VAL A 501 -0.27 3.00 -31.38
N PHE A 502 -1.12 3.92 -31.85
CA PHE A 502 -1.34 4.20 -33.27
C PHE A 502 -0.77 5.60 -33.61
N ASP A 503 0.51 5.64 -34.03
CA ASP A 503 1.21 6.88 -34.35
C ASP A 503 1.14 7.17 -35.86
N GLY A 504 0.22 8.03 -36.25
CA GLY A 504 -0.07 8.37 -37.65
C GLY A 504 -0.67 7.23 -38.47
N THR A 505 -0.98 6.10 -37.86
CA THR A 505 -1.66 4.96 -38.47
C THR A 505 -3.15 4.96 -38.12
N THR A 506 -3.97 4.28 -38.92
CA THR A 506 -5.40 4.18 -38.64
C THR A 506 -5.64 3.29 -37.41
N PRO A 507 -6.35 3.77 -36.38
CA PRO A 507 -6.70 2.95 -35.23
C PRO A 507 -7.50 1.72 -35.65
N ARG A 508 -7.18 0.58 -35.05
CA ARG A 508 -7.88 -0.70 -35.25
C ARG A 508 -8.56 -1.14 -33.95
N PRO A 509 -9.62 -1.91 -34.02
CA PRO A 509 -10.17 -2.55 -32.82
C PRO A 509 -9.09 -3.36 -32.10
N VAL A 510 -8.99 -3.19 -30.79
CA VAL A 510 -8.08 -3.93 -29.89
C VAL A 510 -8.88 -4.95 -29.08
N ASN A 511 -8.19 -5.96 -28.55
CA ASN A 511 -8.80 -6.96 -27.70
C ASN A 511 -9.29 -6.33 -26.38
N THR A 512 -10.30 -6.92 -25.77
CA THR A 512 -10.80 -6.52 -24.45
C THR A 512 -9.65 -6.55 -23.41
N GLY A 513 -9.50 -5.47 -22.65
CA GLY A 513 -8.43 -5.31 -21.66
C GLY A 513 -7.11 -4.78 -22.23
N VAL A 514 -7.06 -4.42 -23.50
CA VAL A 514 -5.95 -3.72 -24.15
C VAL A 514 -6.35 -2.26 -24.39
N THR A 515 -5.54 -1.33 -23.91
CA THR A 515 -5.78 0.11 -24.12
C THR A 515 -5.28 0.55 -25.49
N SER A 516 -6.12 1.24 -26.24
CA SER A 516 -5.79 1.89 -27.52
C SER A 516 -5.33 3.34 -27.27
N LEU A 517 -4.09 3.66 -27.64
CA LEU A 517 -3.53 5.01 -27.55
C LEU A 517 -3.38 5.59 -28.95
N ASN A 518 -4.23 6.56 -29.30
CA ASN A 518 -4.29 7.17 -30.62
C ASN A 518 -3.55 8.52 -30.61
N VAL A 519 -2.60 8.66 -31.52
CA VAL A 519 -1.74 9.86 -31.62
C VAL A 519 -2.19 10.72 -32.78
N TYR A 520 -2.43 11.99 -32.50
CA TYR A 520 -2.82 13.01 -33.46
C TYR A 520 -1.84 14.20 -33.45
N PRO A 521 -1.72 14.93 -34.56
CA PRO A 521 -0.92 16.17 -34.61
C PRO A 521 -1.41 17.22 -33.59
N ILE A 522 -0.53 18.12 -33.21
CA ILE A 522 -0.85 19.27 -32.34
C ILE A 522 -2.04 20.05 -32.95
N GLY A 523 -3.02 20.37 -32.13
CA GLY A 523 -4.22 21.12 -32.56
C GLY A 523 -5.28 20.27 -33.29
N ALA A 524 -5.05 18.99 -33.50
CA ALA A 524 -6.09 18.11 -34.04
C ALA A 524 -7.24 17.93 -33.04
N PRO A 525 -8.49 17.79 -33.53
CA PRO A 525 -9.61 17.51 -32.66
C PRO A 525 -9.48 16.10 -32.06
N VAL A 526 -9.71 15.98 -30.76
CA VAL A 526 -9.81 14.71 -30.03
C VAL A 526 -11.28 14.36 -29.79
N SER A 527 -11.57 13.08 -29.60
CA SER A 527 -12.94 12.60 -29.42
C SER A 527 -13.40 12.74 -27.97
N ASP A 528 -14.60 13.27 -27.76
CA ASP A 528 -15.25 13.30 -26.44
C ASP A 528 -15.58 11.90 -25.89
N SER A 529 -15.47 10.86 -26.71
CA SER A 529 -15.72 9.47 -26.31
C SER A 529 -14.46 8.76 -25.79
N ALA A 530 -13.30 9.40 -25.76
CA ALA A 530 -12.09 8.84 -25.16
C ALA A 530 -12.19 8.88 -23.63
N ASP A 531 -11.62 7.87 -22.96
CA ASP A 531 -11.58 7.84 -21.49
C ASP A 531 -10.63 8.90 -20.95
N VAL A 532 -9.51 9.11 -21.66
CA VAL A 532 -8.50 10.12 -21.34
C VAL A 532 -8.07 10.84 -22.61
N THR A 533 -7.98 12.16 -22.57
CA THR A 533 -7.38 12.97 -23.64
C THR A 533 -6.23 13.81 -23.09
N LEU A 534 -5.12 13.82 -23.84
CA LEU A 534 -3.97 14.67 -23.58
C LEU A 534 -3.81 15.62 -24.78
N THR A 535 -4.04 16.92 -24.57
CA THR A 535 -3.92 17.93 -25.62
C THR A 535 -2.80 18.89 -25.28
N GLN A 536 -1.74 18.89 -26.08
CA GLN A 536 -0.63 19.84 -25.91
C GLN A 536 -1.08 21.23 -26.31
N LEU A 537 -1.06 22.15 -25.33
CA LEU A 537 -1.49 23.54 -25.50
C LEU A 537 -0.33 24.44 -25.94
N ASN A 538 0.84 24.18 -25.40
CA ASN A 538 2.06 24.92 -25.70
C ASN A 538 3.24 23.95 -25.71
N ARG A 539 4.01 23.97 -26.81
CA ARG A 539 5.17 23.12 -26.99
C ARG A 539 6.40 23.63 -26.20
N ASP A 540 6.59 24.94 -26.17
CA ASP A 540 7.77 25.54 -25.53
C ASP A 540 7.79 25.38 -24.01
N THR A 541 6.59 25.29 -23.41
CA THR A 541 6.42 25.08 -21.97
C THR A 541 5.94 23.67 -21.63
N ASP A 542 5.86 22.77 -22.62
CA ASP A 542 5.31 21.40 -22.47
C ASP A 542 3.98 21.37 -21.67
N THR A 543 3.15 22.40 -21.88
CA THR A 543 1.86 22.50 -21.21
C THR A 543 0.85 21.61 -21.91
N VAL A 544 0.27 20.70 -21.17
CA VAL A 544 -0.70 19.70 -21.63
C VAL A 544 -2.02 19.85 -20.87
N ARG A 545 -3.13 19.89 -21.59
CA ARG A 545 -4.45 19.76 -20.99
C ARG A 545 -4.79 18.26 -20.90
N VAL A 546 -5.01 17.80 -19.70
CA VAL A 546 -5.52 16.47 -19.39
C VAL A 546 -7.03 16.56 -19.21
N THR A 547 -7.80 15.76 -19.93
CA THR A 547 -9.26 15.69 -19.77
C THR A 547 -9.65 14.25 -19.53
N THR A 548 -10.49 14.03 -18.53
CA THR A 548 -11.13 12.76 -18.19
C THR A 548 -12.64 12.98 -18.06
N ARG A 549 -13.42 11.94 -17.85
CA ARG A 549 -14.86 12.09 -17.59
C ARG A 549 -15.15 12.87 -16.30
N SER A 550 -14.22 12.86 -15.33
CA SER A 550 -14.38 13.56 -14.05
C SER A 550 -13.99 15.03 -14.09
N GLY A 551 -13.23 15.49 -15.11
CA GLY A 551 -12.80 16.88 -15.22
C GLY A 551 -11.60 17.09 -16.13
N ALA A 552 -11.13 18.34 -16.18
CA ALA A 552 -9.96 18.73 -16.95
C ALA A 552 -9.01 19.59 -16.11
N VAL A 553 -7.70 19.39 -16.32
CA VAL A 553 -6.63 20.15 -15.68
C VAL A 553 -5.53 20.44 -16.69
N ALA A 554 -4.90 21.61 -16.59
CA ALA A 554 -3.68 21.91 -17.34
C ALA A 554 -2.47 21.57 -16.46
N VAL A 555 -1.48 20.92 -17.04
CA VAL A 555 -0.24 20.51 -16.36
C VAL A 555 0.96 20.88 -17.21
N GLU A 556 2.07 21.18 -16.57
CA GLU A 556 3.39 21.25 -17.19
C GLU A 556 4.06 19.88 -17.03
N MET A 557 4.52 19.32 -18.14
CA MET A 557 5.23 18.05 -18.11
C MET A 557 6.57 18.24 -17.43
N VAL A 558 6.92 17.31 -16.55
CA VAL A 558 8.22 17.30 -15.85
C VAL A 558 8.99 16.08 -16.33
N ALA A 559 10.23 16.25 -16.74
CA ALA A 559 11.13 15.18 -17.12
C ALA A 559 12.37 15.19 -16.23
N GLY A 560 12.85 14.01 -15.83
CA GLY A 560 14.15 13.84 -15.20
C GLY A 560 15.28 13.72 -16.25
N ASP A 561 16.51 14.07 -15.87
CA ASP A 561 17.67 13.98 -16.77
C ASP A 561 17.86 12.56 -17.32
N ASP A 562 17.67 11.55 -16.50
CA ASP A 562 17.76 10.14 -16.91
C ASP A 562 16.61 9.71 -17.84
N GLU A 563 15.41 10.29 -17.69
CA GLU A 563 14.27 10.07 -18.58
C GLU A 563 14.60 10.60 -20.00
N MET A 564 15.29 11.74 -20.10
CA MET A 564 15.70 12.35 -21.37
C MET A 564 16.66 11.46 -22.17
N THR A 565 17.39 10.54 -21.56
CA THR A 565 18.21 9.57 -22.31
C THR A 565 17.39 8.64 -23.20
N TYR A 566 16.11 8.42 -22.87
CA TYR A 566 15.18 7.59 -23.65
C TYR A 566 14.43 8.37 -24.71
N VAL A 567 14.09 9.61 -24.44
CA VAL A 567 13.17 10.41 -25.27
C VAL A 567 13.78 11.69 -25.83
N GLY A 568 15.01 12.05 -25.47
CA GLY A 568 15.63 13.34 -25.83
C GLY A 568 15.77 13.59 -27.34
N ALA A 569 16.01 12.55 -28.15
CA ALA A 569 16.12 12.74 -29.60
C ALA A 569 14.81 13.12 -30.28
N SER A 570 13.65 12.87 -29.68
CA SER A 570 12.37 13.26 -30.25
C SER A 570 12.05 14.74 -30.06
N TYR A 571 12.70 15.41 -29.12
CA TYR A 571 12.50 16.84 -28.86
C TYR A 571 12.89 17.71 -30.06
N ASP A 572 13.95 17.32 -30.78
CA ASP A 572 14.45 18.07 -31.95
C ASP A 572 13.75 17.67 -33.26
N LEU A 573 12.92 16.62 -33.28
CA LEU A 573 12.34 16.04 -34.48
C LEU A 573 10.92 16.56 -34.81
N ASP A 574 10.30 17.24 -33.92
CA ASP A 574 8.97 17.86 -34.04
C ASP A 574 9.14 19.38 -34.31
#